data_9c3e36836a7f877859472ebc9424a353
#
_entry.id   9c3e36836a7f877859472ebc9424a353
#
_cell.length_a   1.000
_cell.length_b   1.000
_cell.length_c   1.000
_cell.angle_alpha   90.00
_cell.angle_beta   90.00
_cell.angle_gamma   90.00
#
_symmetry.space_group_name_H-M   'P 1'
#
loop_
_entity.id
_entity.type
_entity.pdbx_description
1 polymer ?
#
loop_
_entity_poly.entity_id
_entity_poly.type
_entity_poly.pdbx_seq_one_letter_code
_entity_poly.pdbx_strand_id
1 'polypeptide(L)'
;MKKILTVLLPFLIMLIVAGACIGIYTVFTNGLPKFNQQVVAENVVLNQENDTNIILTEDELPRVDASGIAQPLMTALIRNFTQDSNISEKSLSYSSTDEGLEKLLNDEIDVLISTYPSDDYITRAKAKGIDLEITPIAKDGFVFYTNPTNSMNSIKVSDIQKIYNGQVKNWSQIGGNDLNIKAFQYPENSSTQLEMVDAPKDIFYDKTYGEINDVIAAYDNSEGSIGYTYYYEANLLYDTDAKVDGAIKILKVNDVAPSYDSIKSGEYPVQVNYYLIRNKNNTSESLNLFTDAVLSDRGKKVIKEAGYIDN
;
A
#
# COMPACT_ATOMS: atom_id res chain seq x y z
N MET A 1 18.58 -5.95 -57.95
CA MET A 1 18.54 -5.13 -56.70
C MET A 1 17.13 -4.90 -56.17
N LYS A 2 16.13 -4.48 -56.97
CA LYS A 2 14.75 -4.24 -56.48
C LYS A 2 14.05 -5.45 -55.79
N LYS A 3 14.27 -6.69 -56.28
CA LYS A 3 13.63 -7.90 -55.69
C LYS A 3 14.25 -8.33 -54.35
N ILE A 4 15.49 -8.02 -54.07
CA ILE A 4 16.15 -8.31 -52.78
C ILE A 4 15.65 -7.34 -51.71
N LEU A 5 15.41 -6.08 -52.07
CA LEU A 5 14.91 -5.07 -51.15
C LEU A 5 13.49 -5.33 -50.70
N THR A 6 12.64 -5.93 -51.56
CA THR A 6 11.22 -6.25 -51.26
C THR A 6 11.09 -7.43 -50.28
N VAL A 7 12.08 -8.33 -50.22
CA VAL A 7 12.10 -9.47 -49.29
C VAL A 7 12.77 -9.08 -47.95
N LEU A 8 13.76 -8.20 -47.98
CA LEU A 8 14.49 -7.80 -46.78
C LEU A 8 13.73 -6.71 -45.94
N LEU A 9 12.90 -5.90 -46.61
CA LEU A 9 12.17 -4.81 -45.94
C LEU A 9 11.22 -5.30 -44.82
N PRO A 10 10.40 -6.36 -45.02
CA PRO A 10 9.54 -6.86 -43.92
C PRO A 10 10.37 -7.49 -42.79
N PHE A 11 11.51 -8.12 -43.08
CA PHE A 11 12.42 -8.62 -42.03
C PHE A 11 13.07 -7.51 -41.25
N LEU A 12 13.42 -6.39 -41.89
CA LEU A 12 14.01 -5.23 -41.23
C LEU A 12 12.96 -4.54 -40.34
N ILE A 13 11.71 -4.44 -40.80
CA ILE A 13 10.57 -3.89 -40.01
C ILE A 13 10.28 -4.79 -38.82
N MET A 14 10.30 -6.12 -38.99
CA MET A 14 10.09 -7.06 -37.91
C MET A 14 11.20 -7.01 -36.83
N LEU A 15 12.44 -6.78 -37.24
CA LEU A 15 13.57 -6.58 -36.32
C LEU A 15 13.47 -5.24 -35.58
N ILE A 16 13.01 -4.18 -36.22
CA ILE A 16 12.80 -2.86 -35.59
C ILE A 16 11.64 -2.96 -34.59
N VAL A 17 10.54 -3.61 -34.95
CA VAL A 17 9.40 -3.82 -34.03
C VAL A 17 9.79 -4.72 -32.86
N ALA A 18 10.51 -5.81 -33.11
CA ALA A 18 11.03 -6.66 -32.04
C ALA A 18 12.01 -5.92 -31.14
N GLY A 19 12.91 -5.10 -31.70
CA GLY A 19 13.83 -4.26 -30.94
C GLY A 19 13.10 -3.20 -30.12
N ALA A 20 12.05 -2.58 -30.67
CA ALA A 20 11.19 -1.62 -29.95
C ALA A 20 10.41 -2.32 -28.83
N CYS A 21 9.85 -3.52 -29.08
CA CYS A 21 9.17 -4.28 -28.05
C CYS A 21 10.13 -4.74 -26.95
N ILE A 22 11.35 -5.17 -27.28
CA ILE A 22 12.39 -5.50 -26.29
C ILE A 22 12.85 -4.24 -25.55
N GLY A 23 13.02 -3.11 -26.25
CA GLY A 23 13.34 -1.83 -25.63
C GLY A 23 12.24 -1.35 -24.69
N ILE A 24 10.98 -1.45 -25.08
CA ILE A 24 9.82 -1.14 -24.24
C ILE A 24 9.76 -2.14 -23.06
N TYR A 25 9.95 -3.43 -23.31
CA TYR A 25 9.98 -4.44 -22.24
C TYR A 25 11.12 -4.21 -21.25
N THR A 26 12.32 -3.86 -21.69
CA THR A 26 13.45 -3.54 -20.81
C THR A 26 13.29 -2.20 -20.09
N VAL A 27 12.64 -1.21 -20.70
CA VAL A 27 12.26 0.04 -20.03
C VAL A 27 11.16 -0.24 -19.00
N PHE A 28 10.17 -1.09 -19.32
CA PHE A 28 9.14 -1.51 -18.36
C PHE A 28 9.67 -2.40 -17.24
N THR A 29 10.67 -3.25 -17.50
CA THR A 29 11.22 -4.13 -16.45
C THR A 29 12.36 -3.51 -15.65
N ASN A 30 13.11 -2.56 -16.26
CA ASN A 30 14.25 -1.91 -15.60
C ASN A 30 14.01 -0.42 -15.27
N GLY A 31 12.92 0.17 -15.76
CA GLY A 31 12.66 1.61 -15.67
C GLY A 31 11.58 2.02 -14.67
N LEU A 32 10.83 1.07 -14.11
CA LEU A 32 10.09 1.35 -12.87
C LEU A 32 11.11 1.26 -11.74
N PRO A 33 11.26 2.29 -10.91
CA PRO A 33 11.97 2.10 -9.66
C PRO A 33 11.26 0.90 -9.00
N LYS A 34 11.97 -0.23 -8.88
CA LYS A 34 11.52 -1.29 -7.99
C LYS A 34 11.41 -0.58 -6.67
N PHE A 35 10.19 -0.36 -6.22
CA PHE A 35 9.92 0.11 -4.89
C PHE A 35 10.66 -0.82 -3.95
N ASN A 36 11.75 -0.36 -3.42
CA ASN A 36 12.50 -1.12 -2.46
C ASN A 36 11.86 -0.83 -1.09
N GLN A 37 10.56 -1.17 -0.97
CA GLN A 37 9.82 -1.14 0.31
C GLN A 37 10.60 -1.87 1.41
N GLN A 38 11.40 -2.88 1.02
CA GLN A 38 12.27 -3.60 1.93
C GLN A 38 13.32 -2.70 2.61
N VAL A 39 13.85 -1.69 1.94
CA VAL A 39 15.06 -0.98 2.44
C VAL A 39 14.79 -0.15 3.70
N VAL A 40 13.61 0.41 3.88
CA VAL A 40 13.32 1.24 5.08
C VAL A 40 12.98 0.38 6.28
N ALA A 41 12.11 -0.62 6.11
CA ALA A 41 11.77 -1.56 7.19
C ALA A 41 12.96 -2.47 7.56
N GLU A 42 13.83 -2.81 6.59
CA GLU A 42 15.03 -3.62 6.81
C GLU A 42 16.05 -2.97 7.75
N ASN A 43 16.07 -1.65 7.84
CA ASN A 43 17.03 -0.91 8.66
C ASN A 43 16.50 -0.51 10.03
N VAL A 44 15.22 -0.75 10.33
CA VAL A 44 14.65 -0.44 11.65
C VAL A 44 15.01 -1.55 12.63
N VAL A 45 16.19 -1.43 13.23
CA VAL A 45 16.60 -2.26 14.38
C VAL A 45 16.79 -1.31 15.57
N LEU A 46 15.88 -1.39 16.52
CA LEU A 46 16.03 -0.66 17.79
C LEU A 46 17.16 -1.25 18.60
N ASN A 47 18.08 -0.40 19.08
CA ASN A 47 19.12 -0.82 19.99
C ASN A 47 18.52 -1.51 21.22
N GLN A 48 19.04 -2.69 21.56
CA GLN A 48 18.53 -3.55 22.64
C GLN A 48 18.90 -3.04 24.07
N GLU A 49 19.28 -1.78 24.23
CA GLU A 49 19.69 -1.27 25.54
C GLU A 49 18.51 -1.23 26.52
N ASN A 50 18.52 -2.16 27.45
CA ASN A 50 17.80 -2.18 28.74
C ASN A 50 16.29 -2.46 28.75
N ASP A 51 15.73 -3.14 27.76
CA ASP A 51 14.31 -3.50 27.82
C ASP A 51 14.16 -5.01 27.99
N THR A 52 13.46 -5.46 29.04
CA THR A 52 13.15 -6.86 29.39
C THR A 52 12.16 -7.49 28.41
N ASN A 53 12.33 -7.23 27.12
CA ASN A 53 11.34 -7.53 26.11
C ASN A 53 11.48 -8.93 25.54
N ILE A 54 10.31 -9.46 25.26
CA ILE A 54 10.07 -10.74 24.63
C ILE A 54 10.85 -10.74 23.30
N ILE A 55 11.88 -11.59 23.28
CA ILE A 55 12.65 -11.84 22.07
C ILE A 55 12.43 -13.33 21.77
N LEU A 56 11.73 -13.58 20.66
CA LEU A 56 11.44 -14.91 20.18
C LEU A 56 12.59 -15.41 19.29
N THR A 57 12.84 -16.70 19.27
CA THR A 57 13.59 -17.32 18.18
C THR A 57 12.69 -17.43 16.95
N GLU A 58 13.26 -17.63 15.77
CA GLU A 58 12.46 -17.81 14.55
C GLU A 58 11.48 -19.01 14.68
N ASP A 59 11.89 -20.06 15.34
CA ASP A 59 11.05 -21.26 15.58
C ASP A 59 9.92 -21.02 16.59
N GLU A 60 10.04 -19.99 17.42
CA GLU A 60 9.01 -19.57 18.38
C GLU A 60 8.05 -18.52 17.82
N LEU A 61 8.30 -18.02 16.61
CA LEU A 61 7.35 -17.11 15.96
C LEU A 61 6.04 -17.84 15.65
N PRO A 62 4.88 -17.19 15.87
CA PRO A 62 3.64 -17.69 15.29
C PRO A 62 3.74 -17.63 13.75
N ARG A 63 2.87 -18.36 13.08
CA ARG A 63 2.76 -18.27 11.60
C ARG A 63 2.14 -16.92 11.24
N VAL A 64 2.98 -15.94 10.93
CA VAL A 64 2.58 -14.56 10.60
C VAL A 64 2.45 -14.43 9.09
N ASP A 65 1.40 -13.75 8.64
CA ASP A 65 1.24 -13.28 7.26
C ASP A 65 0.83 -11.81 7.27
N ALA A 66 1.00 -11.13 6.16
CA ALA A 66 0.56 -9.76 6.00
C ALA A 66 -0.03 -9.52 4.62
N SER A 67 -0.92 -8.55 4.50
CA SER A 67 -1.26 -7.99 3.19
C SER A 67 -0.06 -7.27 2.58
N GLY A 68 0.00 -7.18 1.25
CA GLY A 68 1.15 -6.57 0.56
C GLY A 68 1.53 -5.18 1.08
N ILE A 69 0.53 -4.35 1.40
CA ILE A 69 0.76 -3.01 1.96
C ILE A 69 1.25 -3.01 3.41
N ALA A 70 0.97 -4.08 4.17
CA ALA A 70 1.41 -4.24 5.55
C ALA A 70 2.71 -5.05 5.68
N GLN A 71 3.25 -5.55 4.57
CA GLN A 71 4.47 -6.36 4.57
C GLN A 71 5.68 -5.62 5.18
N PRO A 72 5.94 -4.32 4.90
CA PRO A 72 7.05 -3.61 5.54
C PRO A 72 6.84 -3.48 7.06
N LEU A 73 5.60 -3.25 7.51
CA LEU A 73 5.24 -3.20 8.93
C LEU A 73 5.50 -4.55 9.62
N MET A 74 5.02 -5.65 9.01
CA MET A 74 5.27 -7.01 9.50
C MET A 74 6.76 -7.29 9.61
N THR A 75 7.53 -6.96 8.57
CA THR A 75 8.98 -7.15 8.54
C THR A 75 9.67 -6.42 9.68
N ALA A 76 9.31 -5.15 9.92
CA ALA A 76 9.86 -4.36 11.02
C ALA A 76 9.54 -5.00 12.38
N LEU A 77 8.30 -5.43 12.60
CA LEU A 77 7.87 -6.08 13.84
C LEU A 77 8.63 -7.39 14.07
N ILE A 78 8.64 -8.29 13.09
CA ILE A 78 9.32 -9.58 13.22
C ILE A 78 10.81 -9.37 13.53
N ARG A 79 11.51 -8.52 12.79
CA ARG A 79 12.95 -8.27 13.00
C ARG A 79 13.28 -7.65 14.36
N ASN A 80 12.38 -6.89 14.94
CA ASN A 80 12.59 -6.29 16.26
C ASN A 80 12.19 -7.17 17.43
N PHE A 81 11.42 -8.22 17.18
CA PHE A 81 10.97 -9.17 18.21
C PHE A 81 11.59 -10.56 18.07
N THR A 82 12.56 -10.73 17.18
CA THR A 82 13.33 -11.97 17.04
C THR A 82 14.80 -11.76 17.40
N GLN A 83 15.46 -12.83 17.88
CA GLN A 83 16.89 -12.81 18.18
C GLN A 83 17.76 -12.85 16.94
N ASP A 84 17.26 -13.41 15.86
CA ASP A 84 18.02 -13.62 14.64
C ASP A 84 17.97 -12.41 13.72
N SER A 85 19.13 -11.85 13.44
CA SER A 85 19.29 -10.79 12.42
C SER A 85 19.04 -11.31 11.00
N ASN A 86 19.06 -12.62 10.78
CA ASN A 86 18.85 -13.30 9.50
C ASN A 86 17.59 -14.17 9.54
N ILE A 87 16.43 -13.53 9.57
CA ILE A 87 15.15 -14.21 9.47
C ILE A 87 14.97 -14.76 8.05
N SER A 88 14.45 -15.98 7.93
CA SER A 88 14.22 -16.61 6.63
C SER A 88 13.20 -15.85 5.79
N GLU A 89 13.37 -15.88 4.48
CA GLU A 89 12.39 -15.31 3.55
C GLU A 89 10.99 -15.90 3.73
N LYS A 90 10.90 -17.13 4.23
CA LYS A 90 9.63 -17.79 4.52
C LYS A 90 8.85 -17.07 5.63
N SER A 91 9.54 -16.64 6.70
CA SER A 91 8.93 -15.93 7.82
C SER A 91 8.59 -14.46 7.48
N LEU A 92 9.08 -13.95 6.35
CA LEU A 92 8.81 -12.62 5.82
C LEU A 92 7.92 -12.64 4.58
N SER A 93 7.32 -13.79 4.24
CA SER A 93 6.40 -13.90 3.12
C SER A 93 5.09 -13.15 3.42
N TYR A 94 4.42 -12.71 2.37
CA TYR A 94 3.15 -12.02 2.46
C TYR A 94 2.19 -12.49 1.37
N SER A 95 0.92 -12.25 1.58
CA SER A 95 -0.16 -12.62 0.67
C SER A 95 -0.92 -11.38 0.17
N SER A 96 -1.87 -11.58 -0.73
CA SER A 96 -2.94 -10.60 -0.89
C SER A 96 -3.83 -10.57 0.36
N THR A 97 -4.60 -9.50 0.56
CA THR A 97 -5.53 -9.41 1.71
C THR A 97 -6.48 -10.61 1.75
N ASP A 98 -7.07 -10.95 0.61
CA ASP A 98 -8.00 -12.06 0.49
C ASP A 98 -7.35 -13.42 0.78
N GLU A 99 -6.15 -13.66 0.24
CA GLU A 99 -5.41 -14.89 0.47
C GLU A 99 -5.01 -15.04 1.94
N GLY A 100 -4.52 -13.97 2.56
CA GLY A 100 -4.16 -13.97 3.98
C GLY A 100 -5.37 -14.27 4.88
N LEU A 101 -6.53 -13.70 4.58
CA LEU A 101 -7.77 -14.00 5.28
C LEU A 101 -8.21 -15.45 5.09
N GLU A 102 -8.12 -16.00 3.87
CA GLU A 102 -8.40 -17.43 3.63
C GLU A 102 -7.46 -18.35 4.41
N LYS A 103 -6.17 -18.04 4.42
CA LYS A 103 -5.18 -18.78 5.22
C LYS A 103 -5.53 -18.78 6.71
N LEU A 104 -5.96 -17.63 7.25
CA LEU A 104 -6.39 -17.53 8.64
C LEU A 104 -7.63 -18.38 8.91
N LEU A 105 -8.62 -18.37 8.03
CA LEU A 105 -9.83 -19.18 8.15
C LEU A 105 -9.59 -20.70 7.99
N ASN A 106 -8.48 -21.08 7.36
CA ASN A 106 -8.08 -22.48 7.16
C ASN A 106 -7.04 -22.97 8.17
N ASP A 107 -6.69 -22.15 9.16
CA ASP A 107 -5.65 -22.45 10.15
C ASP A 107 -4.27 -22.70 9.52
N GLU A 108 -3.98 -22.03 8.43
CA GLU A 108 -2.67 -22.06 7.78
C GLU A 108 -1.71 -21.01 8.36
N ILE A 109 -2.25 -19.95 8.96
CA ILE A 109 -1.55 -18.90 9.69
C ILE A 109 -2.22 -18.66 11.04
N ASP A 110 -1.49 -18.12 12.01
CA ASP A 110 -1.98 -17.80 13.35
C ASP A 110 -2.42 -16.34 13.47
N VAL A 111 -1.77 -15.45 12.70
CA VAL A 111 -2.04 -14.01 12.71
C VAL A 111 -1.83 -13.40 11.34
N LEU A 112 -2.72 -12.49 10.98
CA LEU A 112 -2.63 -11.68 9.78
C LEU A 112 -2.50 -10.20 10.17
N ILE A 113 -1.53 -9.49 9.57
CA ILE A 113 -1.44 -8.03 9.64
C ILE A 113 -1.99 -7.45 8.35
N SER A 114 -3.13 -6.77 8.44
CA SER A 114 -3.85 -6.27 7.26
C SER A 114 -4.76 -5.11 7.63
N THR A 115 -5.45 -4.56 6.63
CA THR A 115 -6.59 -3.66 6.83
C THR A 115 -7.81 -4.41 7.36
N TYR A 116 -8.89 -3.69 7.67
CA TYR A 116 -10.09 -4.31 8.26
C TYR A 116 -10.72 -5.32 7.30
N PRO A 117 -11.05 -6.54 7.75
CA PRO A 117 -11.65 -7.55 6.89
C PRO A 117 -13.07 -7.14 6.48
N SER A 118 -13.48 -7.53 5.26
CA SER A 118 -14.83 -7.26 4.78
C SER A 118 -15.91 -7.99 5.61
N ASP A 119 -17.14 -7.48 5.57
CA ASP A 119 -18.29 -8.11 6.25
C ASP A 119 -18.52 -9.55 5.81
N ASP A 120 -18.19 -9.89 4.55
CA ASP A 120 -18.24 -11.26 4.04
C ASP A 120 -17.27 -12.18 4.79
N TYR A 121 -16.02 -11.75 4.97
CA TYR A 121 -15.03 -12.51 5.73
C TYR A 121 -15.42 -12.72 7.19
N ILE A 122 -15.93 -11.68 7.83
CA ILE A 122 -16.41 -11.77 9.20
C ILE A 122 -17.56 -12.79 9.29
N THR A 123 -18.46 -12.78 8.33
CA THR A 123 -19.58 -13.71 8.25
C THR A 123 -19.10 -15.16 8.03
N ARG A 124 -18.15 -15.36 7.14
CA ARG A 124 -17.55 -16.67 6.85
C ARG A 124 -16.75 -17.22 8.03
N ALA A 125 -16.01 -16.36 8.74
CA ALA A 125 -15.32 -16.73 9.97
C ALA A 125 -16.32 -17.28 11.02
N LYS A 126 -17.40 -16.54 11.25
CA LYS A 126 -18.47 -16.98 12.17
C LYS A 126 -19.11 -18.30 11.75
N ALA A 127 -19.37 -18.48 10.45
CA ALA A 127 -19.92 -19.73 9.92
C ALA A 127 -18.99 -20.93 10.13
N LYS A 128 -17.68 -20.72 10.15
CA LYS A 128 -16.66 -21.73 10.50
C LYS A 128 -16.42 -21.89 12.01
N GLY A 129 -17.12 -21.13 12.85
CA GLY A 129 -16.93 -21.15 14.30
C GLY A 129 -15.66 -20.43 14.76
N ILE A 130 -15.09 -19.57 13.90
CA ILE A 130 -13.91 -18.76 14.20
C ILE A 130 -14.35 -17.41 14.76
N ASP A 131 -13.93 -17.08 15.96
CA ASP A 131 -14.12 -15.78 16.58
C ASP A 131 -12.89 -14.91 16.30
N LEU A 132 -13.02 -13.95 15.38
CA LEU A 132 -11.91 -13.07 15.01
C LEU A 132 -11.72 -11.99 16.08
N GLU A 133 -10.50 -11.92 16.61
CA GLU A 133 -10.01 -10.77 17.35
C GLU A 133 -9.27 -9.84 16.39
N ILE A 134 -9.77 -8.60 16.25
CA ILE A 134 -9.29 -7.60 15.30
C ILE A 134 -8.79 -6.41 16.10
N THR A 135 -7.47 -6.32 16.31
CA THR A 135 -6.85 -5.31 17.16
C THR A 135 -6.14 -4.26 16.32
N PRO A 136 -6.49 -2.98 16.41
CA PRO A 136 -5.79 -1.94 15.67
C PRO A 136 -4.37 -1.76 16.21
N ILE A 137 -3.37 -1.78 15.34
CA ILE A 137 -1.95 -1.68 15.71
C ILE A 137 -1.27 -0.44 15.14
N ALA A 138 -1.66 -0.01 13.95
CA ALA A 138 -1.07 1.14 13.28
C ALA A 138 -2.11 1.89 12.44
N LYS A 139 -1.77 3.11 12.05
CA LYS A 139 -2.54 3.91 11.10
C LYS A 139 -1.65 4.34 9.93
N ASP A 140 -2.31 4.71 8.82
CA ASP A 140 -1.71 5.40 7.70
C ASP A 140 -2.68 6.44 7.13
N GLY A 141 -2.18 7.36 6.33
CA GLY A 141 -2.99 8.26 5.55
C GLY A 141 -3.20 7.69 4.15
N PHE A 142 -4.40 7.85 3.59
CA PHE A 142 -4.61 7.61 2.17
C PHE A 142 -4.50 8.94 1.44
N VAL A 143 -3.42 9.12 0.66
CA VAL A 143 -3.04 10.43 0.12
C VAL A 143 -3.30 10.49 -1.38
N PHE A 144 -3.58 11.71 -1.86
CA PHE A 144 -3.79 12.02 -3.26
C PHE A 144 -2.64 12.90 -3.75
N TYR A 145 -2.17 12.62 -4.95
CA TYR A 145 -1.05 13.35 -5.53
C TYR A 145 -1.29 13.68 -7.00
N THR A 146 -0.61 14.70 -7.45
CA THR A 146 -0.67 15.21 -8.83
C THR A 146 0.71 15.65 -9.30
N ASN A 147 0.80 16.03 -10.59
CA ASN A 147 2.00 16.65 -11.12
C ASN A 147 2.34 17.93 -10.35
N PRO A 148 3.61 18.20 -10.04
CA PRO A 148 4.04 19.43 -9.34
C PRO A 148 3.58 20.74 -10.00
N THR A 149 3.40 20.76 -11.31
CA THR A 149 2.95 21.96 -12.06
C THR A 149 1.44 22.19 -11.98
N ASN A 150 0.66 21.23 -11.53
CA ASN A 150 -0.77 21.41 -11.31
C ASN A 150 -1.01 22.53 -10.28
N SER A 151 -1.96 23.43 -10.55
CA SER A 151 -2.22 24.59 -9.68
C SER A 151 -2.91 24.25 -8.35
N MET A 152 -3.53 23.07 -8.25
CA MET A 152 -4.22 22.64 -7.04
C MET A 152 -3.23 22.33 -5.91
N ASN A 153 -3.48 22.85 -4.71
CA ASN A 153 -2.73 22.53 -3.49
C ASN A 153 -3.59 21.81 -2.45
N SER A 154 -4.90 21.85 -2.63
CA SER A 154 -5.88 21.18 -1.76
C SER A 154 -7.02 20.65 -2.62
N ILE A 155 -7.63 19.56 -2.20
CA ILE A 155 -8.80 18.98 -2.85
C ILE A 155 -9.80 18.57 -1.76
N LYS A 156 -11.09 18.71 -2.04
CA LYS A 156 -12.13 18.24 -1.12
C LYS A 156 -12.41 16.76 -1.35
N VAL A 157 -12.74 16.03 -0.29
CA VAL A 157 -13.20 14.63 -0.38
C VAL A 157 -14.33 14.50 -1.40
N SER A 158 -15.29 15.41 -1.39
CA SER A 158 -16.41 15.42 -2.34
C SER A 158 -15.97 15.61 -3.81
N ASP A 159 -14.87 16.29 -4.04
CA ASP A 159 -14.36 16.51 -5.41
C ASP A 159 -13.54 15.31 -5.87
N ILE A 160 -12.81 14.65 -4.96
CA ILE A 160 -12.17 13.35 -5.23
C ILE A 160 -13.24 12.35 -5.67
N GLN A 161 -14.34 12.24 -4.94
CA GLN A 161 -15.47 11.37 -5.31
C GLN A 161 -16.00 11.67 -6.71
N LYS A 162 -16.21 12.96 -7.03
CA LYS A 162 -16.71 13.38 -8.35
C LYS A 162 -15.72 13.09 -9.47
N ILE A 163 -14.42 13.20 -9.21
CA ILE A 163 -13.38 12.87 -10.18
C ILE A 163 -13.44 11.38 -10.48
N TYR A 164 -13.36 10.53 -9.44
CA TYR A 164 -13.29 9.09 -9.60
C TYR A 164 -14.61 8.44 -10.03
N ASN A 165 -15.75 9.13 -9.93
CA ASN A 165 -17.01 8.70 -10.54
C ASN A 165 -17.27 9.35 -11.92
N GLY A 166 -16.30 10.07 -12.48
CA GLY A 166 -16.36 10.65 -13.82
C GLY A 166 -17.25 11.89 -13.97
N GLN A 167 -17.74 12.48 -12.88
CA GLN A 167 -18.56 13.71 -12.91
C GLN A 167 -17.71 14.97 -13.10
N VAL A 168 -16.51 14.99 -12.57
CA VAL A 168 -15.52 16.04 -12.76
C VAL A 168 -14.41 15.54 -13.66
N LYS A 169 -14.25 16.15 -14.84
CA LYS A 169 -13.30 15.74 -15.90
C LYS A 169 -12.26 16.80 -16.23
N ASN A 170 -12.37 17.97 -15.63
CA ASN A 170 -11.46 19.07 -15.84
C ASN A 170 -11.21 19.80 -14.52
N TRP A 171 -9.96 20.12 -14.23
CA TRP A 171 -9.54 20.77 -13.00
C TRP A 171 -10.23 22.13 -12.78
N SER A 172 -10.57 22.86 -13.88
CA SER A 172 -11.30 24.12 -13.76
C SER A 172 -12.68 24.00 -13.12
N GLN A 173 -13.30 22.82 -13.16
CA GLN A 173 -14.60 22.58 -12.53
C GLN A 173 -14.53 22.61 -11.00
N ILE A 174 -13.32 22.48 -10.44
CA ILE A 174 -13.08 22.49 -9.00
C ILE A 174 -12.07 23.57 -8.58
N GLY A 175 -11.85 24.58 -9.43
CA GLY A 175 -11.02 25.74 -9.11
C GLY A 175 -9.56 25.66 -9.54
N GLY A 176 -9.16 24.62 -10.27
CA GLY A 176 -7.84 24.50 -10.89
C GLY A 176 -7.76 25.15 -12.26
N ASN A 177 -6.66 24.91 -12.97
CA ASN A 177 -6.45 25.36 -14.34
C ASN A 177 -7.40 24.66 -15.33
N ASP A 178 -7.61 25.24 -16.51
CA ASP A 178 -8.32 24.57 -17.61
C ASP A 178 -7.46 23.45 -18.18
N LEU A 179 -7.56 22.28 -17.56
CA LEU A 179 -6.76 21.09 -17.84
C LEU A 179 -7.58 19.82 -17.58
N ASN A 180 -7.64 18.96 -18.57
CA ASN A 180 -8.38 17.70 -18.41
C ASN A 180 -7.75 16.82 -17.33
N ILE A 181 -8.59 16.25 -16.49
CA ILE A 181 -8.17 15.33 -15.45
C ILE A 181 -7.88 13.95 -16.04
N LYS A 182 -6.76 13.40 -15.66
CA LYS A 182 -6.38 12.01 -15.89
C LYS A 182 -6.31 11.31 -14.54
N ALA A 183 -7.42 10.68 -14.18
CA ALA A 183 -7.55 9.98 -12.90
C ALA A 183 -7.00 8.57 -13.01
N PHE A 184 -6.08 8.25 -12.13
CA PHE A 184 -5.34 7.01 -12.14
C PHE A 184 -5.83 6.08 -11.03
N GLN A 185 -6.00 4.79 -11.35
CA GLN A 185 -6.48 3.75 -10.44
C GLN A 185 -5.50 2.58 -10.40
N TYR A 186 -5.45 1.91 -9.26
CA TYR A 186 -4.76 0.63 -9.14
C TYR A 186 -5.58 -0.49 -9.78
N PRO A 187 -4.95 -1.64 -10.10
CA PRO A 187 -5.68 -2.83 -10.53
C PRO A 187 -6.78 -3.19 -9.54
N GLU A 188 -7.92 -3.65 -10.05
CA GLU A 188 -9.15 -3.93 -9.28
C GLU A 188 -8.91 -4.84 -8.06
N ASN A 189 -7.93 -5.75 -8.15
CA ASN A 189 -7.60 -6.71 -7.09
C ASN A 189 -6.47 -6.26 -6.16
N SER A 190 -5.95 -5.04 -6.32
CA SER A 190 -4.90 -4.53 -5.43
C SER A 190 -5.51 -4.07 -4.11
N SER A 191 -4.76 -4.25 -3.01
CA SER A 191 -5.16 -3.74 -1.68
C SER A 191 -5.48 -2.24 -1.72
N THR A 192 -4.66 -1.47 -2.43
CA THR A 192 -4.82 -0.02 -2.56
C THR A 192 -6.12 0.36 -3.29
N GLN A 193 -6.52 -0.42 -4.30
CA GLN A 193 -7.80 -0.22 -5.00
C GLN A 193 -8.99 -0.62 -4.13
N LEU A 194 -8.87 -1.73 -3.42
CA LEU A 194 -9.90 -2.19 -2.48
C LEU A 194 -10.12 -1.16 -1.38
N GLU A 195 -9.06 -0.58 -0.80
CA GLU A 195 -9.18 0.52 0.16
C GLU A 195 -9.85 1.75 -0.43
N MET A 196 -9.51 2.12 -1.67
CA MET A 196 -10.16 3.24 -2.36
C MET A 196 -11.66 3.00 -2.56
N VAL A 197 -12.06 1.74 -2.79
CA VAL A 197 -13.45 1.33 -2.99
C VAL A 197 -14.16 1.09 -1.66
N ASP A 198 -13.49 0.48 -0.67
CA ASP A 198 -14.02 0.09 0.62
C ASP A 198 -13.74 1.11 1.74
N ALA A 199 -12.99 2.19 1.46
CA ALA A 199 -12.87 3.32 2.37
C ALA A 199 -14.26 3.68 2.91
N PRO A 200 -14.40 4.11 4.18
CA PRO A 200 -15.69 4.21 4.85
C PRO A 200 -16.74 4.70 3.89
N LYS A 201 -17.82 3.96 3.74
CA LYS A 201 -18.89 4.09 2.71
C LYS A 201 -19.36 5.51 2.44
N ASP A 202 -19.03 6.43 3.33
CA ASP A 202 -19.35 7.84 3.26
C ASP A 202 -18.36 8.66 2.41
N ILE A 203 -17.19 8.11 2.05
CA ILE A 203 -16.13 8.86 1.38
C ILE A 203 -16.01 8.55 -0.11
N PHE A 204 -16.05 7.28 -0.54
CA PHE A 204 -15.66 6.93 -1.92
C PHE A 204 -16.64 6.07 -2.71
N TYR A 205 -17.83 5.77 -2.21
CA TYR A 205 -18.64 4.75 -2.82
C TYR A 205 -19.89 5.22 -3.53
N ASP A 206 -19.86 5.28 -4.86
CA ASP A 206 -20.99 4.96 -5.72
C ASP A 206 -20.52 3.92 -6.75
N LYS A 207 -21.12 2.72 -6.72
CA LYS A 207 -20.81 1.59 -7.63
C LYS A 207 -21.04 1.86 -9.12
N THR A 208 -21.52 3.04 -9.46
CA THR A 208 -21.72 3.47 -10.84
C THR A 208 -20.47 4.15 -11.38
N TYR A 209 -19.31 3.51 -11.28
CA TYR A 209 -18.16 3.93 -12.05
C TYR A 209 -18.46 3.69 -13.52
N GLY A 210 -18.82 4.76 -14.22
CA GLY A 210 -18.64 4.80 -15.65
C GLY A 210 -17.15 4.55 -15.90
N GLU A 211 -16.86 3.66 -16.78
CA GLU A 211 -15.56 3.24 -17.31
C GLU A 211 -14.45 4.28 -17.18
N ILE A 212 -13.83 4.42 -16.01
CA ILE A 212 -12.51 5.01 -15.88
C ILE A 212 -11.55 3.87 -16.25
N ASN A 213 -11.37 3.69 -17.56
CA ASN A 213 -10.72 2.53 -18.14
C ASN A 213 -9.19 2.57 -18.09
N ASP A 214 -8.60 3.59 -17.47
CA ASP A 214 -7.15 3.70 -17.40
C ASP A 214 -6.65 3.20 -16.05
N VAL A 215 -6.61 1.87 -15.94
CA VAL A 215 -5.84 1.20 -14.89
C VAL A 215 -4.39 1.61 -15.05
N ILE A 216 -3.82 2.25 -14.03
CA ILE A 216 -2.42 2.60 -14.07
C ILE A 216 -1.59 1.58 -13.35
N ALA A 217 -0.96 0.81 -14.16
CA ALA A 217 0.32 0.22 -13.82
C ALA A 217 1.45 1.27 -13.77
N ALA A 218 1.22 2.48 -14.24
CA ALA A 218 2.21 3.55 -14.27
C ALA A 218 1.53 4.93 -14.29
N TYR A 219 1.52 5.62 -13.18
CA TYR A 219 1.25 7.05 -13.12
C TYR A 219 2.23 7.77 -14.05
N ASP A 220 1.72 8.44 -15.09
CA ASP A 220 2.54 9.02 -16.14
C ASP A 220 3.01 10.44 -15.83
N ASN A 221 2.67 10.95 -14.65
CA ASN A 221 3.00 12.30 -14.17
C ASN A 221 2.68 13.43 -15.16
N SER A 222 1.68 13.26 -16.03
CA SER A 222 1.22 14.35 -16.89
C SER A 222 0.56 15.45 -16.05
N GLU A 223 0.53 16.69 -16.56
CA GLU A 223 0.06 17.87 -15.81
C GLU A 223 -1.37 17.72 -15.24
N GLY A 224 -2.24 16.98 -15.94
CA GLY A 224 -3.62 16.71 -15.52
C GLY A 224 -3.79 15.50 -14.63
N SER A 225 -2.73 14.77 -14.33
CA SER A 225 -2.79 13.52 -13.59
C SER A 225 -3.18 13.71 -12.13
N ILE A 226 -4.00 12.80 -11.61
CA ILE A 226 -4.23 12.58 -10.18
C ILE A 226 -4.11 11.09 -9.90
N GLY A 227 -3.39 10.74 -8.85
CA GLY A 227 -3.26 9.38 -8.32
C GLY A 227 -3.42 9.38 -6.82
N TYR A 228 -3.37 8.20 -6.22
CA TYR A 228 -3.47 7.99 -4.78
C TYR A 228 -2.54 6.86 -4.34
N THR A 229 -2.13 6.90 -3.07
CA THR A 229 -1.36 5.84 -2.42
C THR A 229 -1.40 6.04 -0.90
N TYR A 230 -0.67 5.23 -0.16
CA TYR A 230 -0.51 5.41 1.29
C TYR A 230 0.53 6.49 1.60
N TYR A 231 0.33 7.19 2.72
CA TYR A 231 1.28 8.21 3.21
C TYR A 231 2.67 7.62 3.42
N TYR A 232 2.75 6.41 3.98
CA TYR A 232 3.99 5.66 4.10
C TYR A 232 4.72 5.52 2.75
N GLU A 233 4.03 5.04 1.71
CA GLU A 233 4.62 4.88 0.38
C GLU A 233 4.98 6.22 -0.26
N ALA A 234 4.14 7.23 -0.10
CA ALA A 234 4.40 8.56 -0.61
C ALA A 234 5.68 9.17 0.00
N ASN A 235 5.91 8.99 1.30
CA ASN A 235 7.12 9.45 1.96
C ASN A 235 8.38 8.74 1.46
N LEU A 236 8.30 7.45 1.16
CA LEU A 236 9.41 6.72 0.56
C LEU A 236 9.79 7.27 -0.82
N LEU A 237 8.80 7.71 -1.61
CA LEU A 237 9.04 8.35 -2.91
C LEU A 237 9.75 9.71 -2.79
N TYR A 238 9.54 10.41 -1.66
CA TYR A 238 10.17 11.71 -1.42
C TYR A 238 11.54 11.63 -0.79
N ASP A 239 11.80 10.61 0.03
CA ASP A 239 12.98 10.56 0.92
C ASP A 239 14.13 9.72 0.36
N THR A 240 13.91 8.95 -0.68
CA THR A 240 15.00 8.21 -1.33
C THR A 240 15.77 9.12 -2.29
N ASP A 241 17.09 8.94 -2.38
CA ASP A 241 17.96 9.54 -3.40
C ASP A 241 17.53 9.21 -4.86
N ALA A 242 16.54 8.35 -5.00
CA ALA A 242 15.75 8.14 -6.21
C ALA A 242 14.69 9.24 -6.39
N LYS A 243 15.00 10.50 -6.06
CA LYS A 243 14.22 11.66 -6.51
C LYS A 243 14.23 11.64 -8.03
N VAL A 244 13.22 10.99 -8.58
CA VAL A 244 12.89 11.18 -9.98
C VAL A 244 12.59 12.66 -10.13
N ASP A 245 13.44 13.37 -10.85
CA ASP A 245 13.23 14.77 -11.19
C ASP A 245 11.78 14.95 -11.67
N GLY A 246 11.01 15.75 -10.95
CA GLY A 246 9.59 15.93 -11.23
C GLY A 246 8.66 15.07 -10.35
N ALA A 247 9.09 14.76 -9.12
CA ALA A 247 8.29 14.11 -8.10
C ALA A 247 6.82 14.59 -8.07
N ILE A 248 5.97 13.75 -7.55
CA ILE A 248 4.56 14.06 -7.29
C ILE A 248 4.41 15.23 -6.31
N LYS A 249 3.31 15.93 -6.38
CA LYS A 249 2.86 16.89 -5.38
C LYS A 249 1.69 16.29 -4.61
N ILE A 250 1.88 16.03 -3.31
CA ILE A 250 0.80 15.56 -2.44
C ILE A 250 -0.15 16.73 -2.18
N LEU A 251 -1.44 16.46 -2.35
CA LEU A 251 -2.51 17.42 -2.10
C LEU A 251 -2.93 17.38 -0.63
N LYS A 252 -3.27 18.54 -0.08
CA LYS A 252 -4.07 18.60 1.14
C LYS A 252 -5.47 18.05 0.84
N VAL A 253 -6.07 17.40 1.81
CA VAL A 253 -7.48 16.99 1.71
C VAL A 253 -8.30 17.79 2.71
N ASN A 254 -9.35 18.46 2.25
CA ASN A 254 -10.13 19.43 3.05
C ASN A 254 -9.22 20.46 3.78
N ASP A 255 -8.19 20.93 3.09
CA ASP A 255 -7.17 21.88 3.57
C ASP A 255 -6.21 21.34 4.66
N VAL A 256 -6.33 20.07 5.03
CA VAL A 256 -5.42 19.39 5.96
C VAL A 256 -4.32 18.68 5.19
N ALA A 257 -3.06 18.98 5.50
CA ALA A 257 -1.92 18.26 4.95
C ALA A 257 -1.76 16.90 5.63
N PRO A 258 -1.47 15.83 4.89
CA PRO A 258 -1.09 14.57 5.53
C PRO A 258 0.25 14.75 6.25
N SER A 259 0.29 14.33 7.49
CA SER A 259 1.47 14.31 8.34
C SER A 259 1.27 13.29 9.45
N TYR A 260 2.36 12.89 10.11
CA TYR A 260 2.27 12.02 11.28
C TYR A 260 1.22 12.56 12.29
N ASP A 261 1.31 13.85 12.65
CA ASP A 261 0.45 14.45 13.66
C ASP A 261 -1.02 14.56 13.21
N SER A 262 -1.26 14.98 11.95
CA SER A 262 -2.63 15.13 11.44
C SER A 262 -3.34 13.78 11.23
N ILE A 263 -2.60 12.73 10.88
CA ILE A 263 -3.13 11.37 10.77
C ILE A 263 -3.34 10.80 12.18
N LYS A 264 -2.38 10.96 13.08
CA LYS A 264 -2.48 10.46 14.46
C LYS A 264 -3.66 11.07 15.21
N SER A 265 -3.84 12.38 15.10
CA SER A 265 -4.94 13.10 15.74
C SER A 265 -6.32 12.86 15.13
N GLY A 266 -6.39 12.31 13.92
CA GLY A 266 -7.64 12.17 13.18
C GLY A 266 -8.08 13.43 12.43
N GLU A 267 -7.23 14.47 12.36
CA GLU A 267 -7.52 15.69 11.61
C GLU A 267 -7.48 15.47 10.11
N TYR A 268 -6.52 14.65 9.63
CA TYR A 268 -6.48 14.25 8.22
C TYR A 268 -7.66 13.31 7.92
N PRO A 269 -8.54 13.65 6.95
CA PRO A 269 -9.86 13.02 6.85
C PRO A 269 -9.86 11.62 6.25
N VAL A 270 -8.79 11.21 5.56
CA VAL A 270 -8.74 9.92 4.86
C VAL A 270 -7.66 9.05 5.50
N GLN A 271 -8.08 8.18 6.40
CA GLN A 271 -7.20 7.33 7.19
C GLN A 271 -7.47 5.87 6.93
N VAL A 272 -6.41 5.07 7.01
CA VAL A 272 -6.42 3.62 6.96
C VAL A 272 -5.85 3.09 8.26
N ASN A 273 -6.44 2.04 8.80
CA ASN A 273 -5.92 1.37 9.97
C ASN A 273 -5.40 -0.01 9.58
N TYR A 274 -4.27 -0.38 10.17
CA TYR A 274 -3.75 -1.74 10.13
C TYR A 274 -4.10 -2.47 11.41
N TYR A 275 -4.47 -3.71 11.27
CA TYR A 275 -4.94 -4.56 12.36
C TYR A 275 -4.10 -5.82 12.45
N LEU A 276 -3.92 -6.27 13.67
CA LEU A 276 -3.52 -7.62 13.98
C LEU A 276 -4.81 -8.44 14.09
N ILE A 277 -4.98 -9.41 13.23
CA ILE A 277 -6.19 -10.22 13.09
C ILE A 277 -5.84 -11.67 13.43
N ARG A 278 -6.49 -12.24 14.42
CA ARG A 278 -6.26 -13.63 14.86
C ARG A 278 -7.56 -14.34 15.24
N ASN A 279 -7.51 -15.66 15.31
CA ASN A 279 -8.57 -16.42 15.95
C ASN A 279 -8.43 -16.30 17.46
N LYS A 280 -9.41 -15.71 18.13
CA LYS A 280 -9.43 -15.51 19.59
C LYS A 280 -9.31 -16.81 20.37
N ASN A 281 -9.76 -17.92 19.79
CA ASN A 281 -9.68 -19.23 20.40
C ASN A 281 -8.29 -19.89 20.28
N ASN A 282 -7.38 -19.32 19.46
CA ASN A 282 -5.98 -19.75 19.43
C ASN A 282 -5.24 -19.09 20.60
N THR A 283 -4.94 -19.89 21.62
CA THR A 283 -4.27 -19.45 22.87
C THR A 283 -2.82 -19.93 22.94
N SER A 284 -2.18 -20.20 21.80
CA SER A 284 -0.78 -20.62 21.77
C SER A 284 0.11 -19.55 22.42
N GLU A 285 1.12 -20.01 23.17
CA GLU A 285 2.03 -19.12 23.91
C GLU A 285 2.76 -18.16 22.97
N SER A 286 3.30 -18.67 21.86
CA SER A 286 4.00 -17.86 20.87
C SER A 286 3.13 -16.75 20.27
N LEU A 287 1.86 -17.05 19.94
CA LEU A 287 0.93 -16.06 19.43
C LEU A 287 0.62 -14.96 20.45
N ASN A 288 0.42 -15.34 21.73
CA ASN A 288 0.17 -14.37 22.78
C ASN A 288 1.40 -13.50 23.03
N LEU A 289 2.60 -14.08 23.12
CA LEU A 289 3.85 -13.35 23.29
C LEU A 289 4.10 -12.36 22.13
N PHE A 290 3.90 -12.80 20.90
CA PHE A 290 4.04 -11.92 19.72
C PHE A 290 3.01 -10.79 19.76
N THR A 291 1.75 -11.09 20.07
CA THR A 291 0.68 -10.09 20.19
C THR A 291 1.00 -9.06 21.27
N ASP A 292 1.43 -9.49 22.44
CA ASP A 292 1.81 -8.62 23.56
C ASP A 292 3.01 -7.74 23.18
N ALA A 293 4.01 -8.30 22.48
CA ALA A 293 5.16 -7.55 21.99
C ALA A 293 4.74 -6.45 20.99
N VAL A 294 3.85 -6.76 20.04
CA VAL A 294 3.33 -5.78 19.06
C VAL A 294 2.57 -4.66 19.76
N LEU A 295 1.78 -4.98 20.78
CA LEU A 295 0.95 -3.99 21.50
C LEU A 295 1.70 -3.22 22.59
N SER A 296 2.95 -3.61 22.91
CA SER A 296 3.79 -2.94 23.89
C SER A 296 4.24 -1.54 23.44
N ASP A 297 4.77 -0.76 24.37
CA ASP A 297 5.37 0.55 24.06
C ASP A 297 6.55 0.41 23.07
N ARG A 298 7.29 -0.72 23.15
CA ARG A 298 8.32 -1.03 22.16
C ARG A 298 7.71 -1.30 20.79
N GLY A 299 6.59 -2.05 20.70
CA GLY A 299 5.88 -2.28 19.45
C GLY A 299 5.45 -0.98 18.80
N LYS A 300 4.87 -0.06 19.57
CA LYS A 300 4.52 1.29 19.10
C LYS A 300 5.74 2.05 18.59
N LYS A 301 6.85 1.96 19.28
CA LYS A 301 8.11 2.58 18.85
C LYS A 301 8.60 1.97 17.53
N VAL A 302 8.58 0.65 17.38
CA VAL A 302 8.92 -0.03 16.12
C VAL A 302 8.03 0.44 14.98
N ILE A 303 6.72 0.48 15.20
CA ILE A 303 5.73 0.94 14.22
C ILE A 303 6.05 2.37 13.74
N LYS A 304 6.33 3.27 14.69
CA LYS A 304 6.68 4.65 14.39
C LYS A 304 8.00 4.76 13.64
N GLU A 305 9.04 4.07 14.07
CA GLU A 305 10.36 4.08 13.43
C GLU A 305 10.33 3.44 12.02
N ALA A 306 9.41 2.49 11.81
CA ALA A 306 9.13 1.91 10.50
C ALA A 306 8.38 2.87 9.56
N GLY A 307 8.02 4.08 10.01
CA GLY A 307 7.37 5.11 9.18
C GLY A 307 5.85 5.09 9.20
N TYR A 308 5.24 4.23 10.01
CA TYR A 308 3.78 4.18 10.22
C TYR A 308 3.37 5.07 11.41
N ILE A 309 2.08 5.29 11.55
CA ILE A 309 1.51 6.03 12.68
C ILE A 309 1.10 5.01 13.74
N ASP A 310 1.73 5.07 14.93
CA ASP A 310 1.35 4.24 16.08
C ASP A 310 -0.03 4.64 16.64
N ASN A 311 -0.74 3.68 17.21
CA ASN A 311 -2.04 3.91 17.88
C ASN A 311 -1.89 4.45 19.28
#